data_ac8b943c7ddd4fe152872d70f2fae45c
#
_entry.id   ac8b943c7ddd4fe152872d70f2fae45c
#
_cell.length_a   1.000
_cell.length_b   1.000
_cell.length_c   1.000
_cell.angle_alpha   90.00
_cell.angle_beta   90.00
_cell.angle_gamma   90.00
#
_symmetry.space_group_name_H-M   'P 1'
#
loop_
_entity.id
_entity.type
_entity.pdbx_description
1 polymer ?
#
loop_
_entity_poly.entity_id
_entity_poly.type
_entity_poly.pdbx_seq_one_letter_code
_entity_poly.pdbx_strand_id
1 'polypeptide(L)'
;MKVIARLLYRLKRSGIPFRLAAWHCGTAENFNPLDGAVTLTADAPQEQVNALLEAEFAVLDKEIADARYAGQMHIETGVRVQKALSAEDSAALATLLWLMPNNLYHETESEALTINNVGLLSLESGVFHAAASCRSKLGSCEEQLVRHCMELGQLFGLRTECQCRYRPWPYVEHSPQRELTNRIAQEKFGYTLREEVCPGGLEIGYFFTHADFDAVMLGPNMKYRCS
;
A
#
# COMPACT_ATOMS: atom_id res chain seq x y z
N MET A 1 5.79 4.83 0.59
CA MET A 1 5.66 4.61 2.05
C MET A 1 6.75 3.67 2.60
N LYS A 2 6.89 2.43 2.15
CA LYS A 2 7.87 1.45 2.68
C LYS A 2 9.33 1.89 2.59
N VAL A 3 9.72 2.63 1.56
CA VAL A 3 11.07 3.20 1.44
C VAL A 3 11.38 4.10 2.63
N ILE A 4 10.52 5.09 2.90
CA ILE A 4 10.70 6.00 4.04
C ILE A 4 10.65 5.25 5.37
N ALA A 5 9.71 4.31 5.54
CA ALA A 5 9.63 3.49 6.75
C ALA A 5 10.93 2.70 7.00
N ARG A 6 11.56 2.16 5.96
CA ARG A 6 12.84 1.45 6.06
C ARG A 6 13.99 2.39 6.42
N LEU A 7 14.06 3.58 5.83
CA LEU A 7 15.05 4.59 6.18
C LEU A 7 14.94 5.01 7.66
N LEU A 8 13.73 5.27 8.14
CA LEU A 8 13.49 5.61 9.53
C LEU A 8 13.79 4.44 10.49
N TYR A 9 13.43 3.22 10.08
CA TYR A 9 13.78 2.03 10.86
C TYR A 9 15.28 1.81 10.92
N ARG A 10 16.03 2.09 9.84
CA ARG A 10 17.48 2.07 9.81
C ARG A 10 18.08 3.11 10.76
N LEU A 11 17.53 4.32 10.76
CA LEU A 11 17.91 5.38 11.71
C LEU A 11 17.68 4.94 13.17
N LYS A 12 16.51 4.35 13.47
CA LYS A 12 16.24 3.74 14.78
C LYS A 12 17.30 2.70 15.15
N ARG A 13 17.65 1.82 14.25
CA ARG A 13 18.63 0.73 14.46
C ARG A 13 20.07 1.23 14.70
N SER A 14 20.40 2.42 14.23
CA SER A 14 21.71 3.04 14.52
C SER A 14 21.85 3.57 15.93
N GLY A 15 20.75 3.61 16.71
CA GLY A 15 20.73 4.16 18.07
C GLY A 15 20.65 5.69 18.12
N ILE A 16 20.51 6.37 16.98
CA ILE A 16 20.33 7.83 16.93
C ILE A 16 18.88 8.16 17.28
N PRO A 17 18.61 8.89 18.39
CA PRO A 17 17.27 9.37 18.67
C PRO A 17 16.83 10.38 17.61
N PHE A 18 15.58 10.27 17.16
CA PHE A 18 14.98 11.21 16.23
C PHE A 18 13.53 11.49 16.58
N ARG A 19 13.01 12.62 16.09
CA ARG A 19 11.63 13.05 16.33
C ARG A 19 10.99 13.45 15.02
N LEU A 20 9.89 12.80 14.68
CA LEU A 20 9.10 13.09 13.49
C LEU A 20 8.24 14.33 13.71
N ALA A 21 8.35 15.29 12.80
CA ALA A 21 7.55 16.52 12.80
C ALA A 21 6.41 16.46 11.79
N ALA A 22 6.68 15.95 10.60
CA ALA A 22 5.69 15.74 9.56
C ALA A 22 6.04 14.50 8.73
N TRP A 23 5.02 13.86 8.18
CA TRP A 23 5.17 12.80 7.20
C TRP A 23 3.97 12.84 6.26
N HIS A 24 4.22 12.85 4.98
CA HIS A 24 3.19 12.74 3.95
C HIS A 24 3.61 11.70 2.93
N CYS A 25 2.66 10.85 2.51
CA CYS A 25 2.90 9.84 1.50
C CYS A 25 1.58 9.45 0.83
N GLY A 26 1.53 9.57 -0.49
CA GLY A 26 0.37 9.21 -1.29
C GLY A 26 -0.78 10.22 -1.24
N THR A 27 -1.76 10.01 -2.11
CA THR A 27 -2.91 10.90 -2.31
C THR A 27 -4.26 10.19 -2.16
N ALA A 28 -4.26 8.86 -2.25
CA ALA A 28 -5.47 8.07 -2.09
C ALA A 28 -5.12 6.64 -1.60
N GLU A 29 -6.00 6.04 -0.83
CA GLU A 29 -5.80 4.73 -0.18
C GLU A 29 -5.63 3.57 -1.16
N ASN A 30 -6.24 3.67 -2.34
CA ASN A 30 -6.23 2.64 -3.37
C ASN A 30 -5.14 2.82 -4.44
N PHE A 31 -4.27 3.84 -4.30
CA PHE A 31 -3.13 4.07 -5.18
C PHE A 31 -1.82 3.74 -4.47
N ASN A 32 -0.88 3.15 -5.20
CA ASN A 32 0.48 3.01 -4.68
C ASN A 32 1.15 4.39 -4.62
N PRO A 33 1.64 4.82 -3.45
CA PRO A 33 2.34 6.10 -3.34
C PRO A 33 3.59 6.13 -4.20
N LEU A 34 3.65 7.08 -5.12
CA LEU A 34 4.83 7.30 -5.97
C LEU A 34 5.86 8.20 -5.29
N ASP A 35 5.42 9.05 -4.37
CA ASP A 35 6.22 9.98 -3.62
C ASP A 35 5.88 10.00 -2.14
N GLY A 36 6.71 10.68 -1.38
CA GLY A 36 6.48 10.94 0.04
C GLY A 36 7.60 11.78 0.62
N ALA A 37 7.28 12.53 1.64
CA ALA A 37 8.21 13.38 2.37
C ALA A 37 8.09 13.17 3.87
N VAL A 38 9.22 13.24 4.58
CA VAL A 38 9.27 13.20 6.04
C VAL A 38 10.16 14.33 6.54
N THR A 39 9.67 15.03 7.56
CA THR A 39 10.45 16.04 8.29
C THR A 39 10.75 15.50 9.67
N LEU A 40 12.02 15.53 10.08
CA LEU A 40 12.46 15.05 11.37
C LEU A 40 13.59 15.91 11.96
N THR A 41 13.78 15.79 13.25
CA THR A 41 15.02 16.20 13.93
C THR A 41 15.73 14.95 14.46
N ALA A 42 17.06 14.98 14.54
CA ALA A 42 17.86 13.88 15.06
C ALA A 42 18.94 14.40 16.03
N ASP A 43 19.23 13.61 17.06
CA ASP A 43 20.21 13.96 18.09
C ASP A 43 21.62 13.44 17.65
N ALA A 44 22.07 13.84 16.47
CA ALA A 44 23.37 13.50 15.89
C ALA A 44 23.78 14.57 14.87
N PRO A 45 25.09 14.68 14.52
CA PRO A 45 25.54 15.54 13.45
C PRO A 45 24.81 15.25 12.12
N GLN A 46 24.46 16.32 11.41
CA GLN A 46 23.71 16.25 10.15
C GLN A 46 24.38 15.33 9.12
N GLU A 47 25.70 15.43 9.00
CA GLU A 47 26.48 14.62 8.05
C GLU A 47 26.38 13.13 8.38
N GLN A 48 26.34 12.76 9.66
CA GLN A 48 26.18 11.37 10.09
C GLN A 48 24.80 10.82 9.71
N VAL A 49 23.75 11.60 9.92
CA VAL A 49 22.38 11.23 9.58
C VAL A 49 22.23 11.08 8.07
N ASN A 50 22.73 12.08 7.31
CA ASN A 50 22.66 12.04 5.84
C ASN A 50 23.40 10.83 5.27
N ALA A 51 24.64 10.58 5.71
CA ALA A 51 25.42 9.43 5.25
C ALA A 51 24.73 8.09 5.53
N LEU A 52 24.06 7.97 6.69
CA LEU A 52 23.30 6.77 7.04
C LEU A 52 22.09 6.56 6.11
N LEU A 53 21.34 7.63 5.86
CA LEU A 53 20.14 7.56 5.00
C LEU A 53 20.51 7.33 3.54
N GLU A 54 21.55 7.99 3.04
CA GLU A 54 22.07 7.81 1.67
C GLU A 54 22.60 6.39 1.44
N ALA A 55 23.33 5.84 2.40
CA ALA A 55 23.82 4.46 2.32
C ALA A 55 22.68 3.44 2.28
N GLU A 56 21.63 3.62 3.09
CA GLU A 56 20.47 2.73 3.06
C GLU A 56 19.65 2.93 1.79
N PHE A 57 19.51 4.16 1.32
CA PHE A 57 18.80 4.44 0.08
C PHE A 57 19.51 3.84 -1.14
N ALA A 58 20.84 3.87 -1.18
CA ALA A 58 21.60 3.23 -2.26
C ALA A 58 21.40 1.70 -2.34
N VAL A 59 21.08 1.05 -1.22
CA VAL A 59 20.68 -0.36 -1.20
C VAL A 59 19.27 -0.52 -1.74
N LEU A 60 18.34 0.31 -1.26
CA LEU A 60 16.95 0.31 -1.72
C LEU A 60 16.82 0.60 -3.21
N ASP A 61 17.58 1.56 -3.74
CA ASP A 61 17.53 1.93 -5.15
C ASP A 61 17.90 0.75 -6.07
N LYS A 62 18.86 -0.08 -5.67
CA LYS A 62 19.20 -1.31 -6.40
C LYS A 62 18.05 -2.32 -6.38
N GLU A 63 17.39 -2.51 -5.22
CA GLU A 63 16.23 -3.41 -5.09
C GLU A 63 15.05 -2.93 -5.94
N ILE A 64 14.84 -1.59 -6.01
CA ILE A 64 13.75 -0.98 -6.78
C ILE A 64 14.06 -0.97 -8.29
N ALA A 65 15.31 -0.77 -8.69
CA ALA A 65 15.74 -0.77 -10.09
C ALA A 65 15.42 -2.11 -10.78
N ASP A 66 15.52 -3.23 -10.07
CA ASP A 66 15.11 -4.54 -10.56
C ASP A 66 13.59 -4.62 -10.83
N ALA A 67 12.79 -3.78 -10.14
CA ALA A 67 11.35 -3.65 -10.33
C ALA A 67 10.93 -2.60 -11.39
N ARG A 68 11.86 -2.09 -12.20
CA ARG A 68 11.66 -1.08 -13.27
C ARG A 68 11.31 0.33 -12.79
N TYR A 69 11.62 0.67 -11.55
CA TYR A 69 11.44 2.03 -11.01
C TYR A 69 12.81 2.56 -10.56
N ALA A 70 13.19 3.74 -11.05
CA ALA A 70 14.33 4.47 -10.50
C ALA A 70 13.83 5.33 -9.32
N GLY A 71 14.34 5.09 -8.13
CA GLY A 71 14.06 5.91 -6.96
C GLY A 71 14.92 7.18 -6.96
N GLN A 72 14.37 8.26 -6.43
CA GLN A 72 15.11 9.48 -6.16
C GLN A 72 14.89 9.89 -4.70
N MET A 73 15.97 10.19 -4.00
CA MET A 73 15.92 10.75 -2.66
C MET A 73 16.54 12.13 -2.66
N HIS A 74 15.86 13.07 -2.02
CA HIS A 74 16.35 14.41 -1.80
C HIS A 74 16.36 14.70 -0.29
N ILE A 75 17.49 15.23 0.21
CA ILE A 75 17.60 15.63 1.61
C ILE A 75 17.74 17.15 1.66
N GLU A 76 16.75 17.79 2.28
CA GLU A 76 16.79 19.20 2.61
C GLU A 76 17.17 19.38 4.08
N THR A 77 18.03 20.32 4.38
CA THR A 77 18.53 20.61 5.74
C THR A 77 18.15 22.01 6.19
N GLY A 78 18.20 22.26 7.49
CA GLY A 78 17.89 23.58 8.05
C GLY A 78 16.40 23.92 8.11
N VAL A 79 15.54 22.93 7.90
CA VAL A 79 14.07 23.09 8.03
C VAL A 79 13.70 23.40 9.47
N ARG A 80 12.95 24.48 9.69
CA ARG A 80 12.49 24.88 11.03
C ARG A 80 11.36 23.98 11.49
N VAL A 81 11.58 23.22 12.55
CA VAL A 81 10.58 22.37 13.20
C VAL A 81 10.04 23.08 14.44
N GLN A 82 8.73 23.31 14.51
CA GLN A 82 8.06 23.90 15.66
C GLN A 82 7.51 22.87 16.63
N LYS A 83 7.04 21.74 16.12
CA LYS A 83 6.44 20.65 16.89
C LYS A 83 6.85 19.31 16.27
N ALA A 84 7.18 18.36 17.12
CA ALA A 84 7.50 16.99 16.72
C ALA A 84 6.95 16.01 17.76
N LEU A 85 6.81 14.76 17.36
CA LEU A 85 6.54 13.65 18.27
C LEU A 85 7.71 13.44 19.24
N SER A 86 7.46 12.73 20.32
CA SER A 86 8.54 12.22 21.17
C SER A 86 9.49 11.30 20.39
N ALA A 87 10.71 11.10 20.86
CA ALA A 87 11.64 10.14 20.24
C ALA A 87 11.08 8.70 20.33
N GLU A 88 10.39 8.38 21.41
CA GLU A 88 9.74 7.09 21.63
C GLU A 88 8.61 6.86 20.63
N ASP A 89 7.66 7.79 20.50
CA ASP A 89 6.55 7.69 19.53
C ASP A 89 7.07 7.66 18.09
N SER A 90 8.11 8.42 17.78
CA SER A 90 8.74 8.42 16.46
C SER A 90 9.36 7.06 16.12
N ALA A 91 10.05 6.45 17.06
CA ALA A 91 10.63 5.13 16.91
C ALA A 91 9.55 4.03 16.84
N ALA A 92 8.46 4.19 17.59
CA ALA A 92 7.30 3.30 17.55
C ALA A 92 6.62 3.37 16.19
N LEU A 93 6.35 4.57 15.67
CA LEU A 93 5.72 4.79 14.37
C LEU A 93 6.58 4.25 13.22
N ALA A 94 7.89 4.49 13.24
CA ALA A 94 8.81 3.91 12.26
C ALA A 94 8.78 2.37 12.27
N THR A 95 8.68 1.78 13.46
CA THR A 95 8.60 0.32 13.63
C THR A 95 7.26 -0.22 13.14
N LEU A 96 6.16 0.41 13.50
CA LEU A 96 4.83 0.05 13.02
C LEU A 96 4.80 -0.01 11.49
N LEU A 97 5.24 1.06 10.82
CA LEU A 97 5.18 1.13 9.36
C LEU A 97 6.19 0.20 8.67
N TRP A 98 7.29 -0.13 9.33
CA TRP A 98 8.20 -1.18 8.88
C TRP A 98 7.53 -2.56 8.93
N LEU A 99 6.83 -2.87 10.02
CA LEU A 99 6.15 -4.16 10.23
C LEU A 99 4.84 -4.28 9.44
N MET A 100 4.17 -3.14 9.15
CA MET A 100 2.88 -3.14 8.45
C MET A 100 2.97 -3.90 7.14
N PRO A 101 2.14 -4.93 6.89
CA PRO A 101 2.08 -5.60 5.60
C PRO A 101 1.84 -4.58 4.48
N ASN A 102 2.51 -4.72 3.36
CA ASN A 102 2.30 -3.88 2.18
C ASN A 102 2.66 -4.66 0.92
N ASN A 103 1.97 -4.39 -0.18
CA ASN A 103 2.03 -5.13 -1.43
C ASN A 103 1.48 -6.56 -1.27
N LEU A 104 2.18 -7.54 -1.82
CA LEU A 104 1.80 -8.93 -1.80
C LEU A 104 1.85 -9.51 -0.39
N TYR A 105 0.75 -10.11 0.03
CA TYR A 105 0.63 -10.80 1.32
C TYR A 105 0.50 -12.31 1.15
N HIS A 106 -0.23 -12.75 0.12
CA HIS A 106 -0.38 -14.16 -0.24
C HIS A 106 -0.46 -14.32 -1.75
N GLU A 107 0.26 -15.30 -2.27
CA GLU A 107 0.29 -15.66 -3.69
C GLU A 107 0.23 -17.16 -3.90
N THR A 108 -0.16 -17.57 -5.10
CA THR A 108 0.06 -18.91 -5.63
C THR A 108 1.05 -18.84 -6.78
N GLU A 109 1.45 -19.99 -7.34
CA GLU A 109 2.38 -20.05 -8.49
C GLU A 109 1.93 -19.21 -9.70
N SER A 110 0.64 -18.95 -9.84
CA SER A 110 0.08 -18.26 -11.00
C SER A 110 -0.42 -16.86 -10.75
N GLU A 111 -0.72 -16.47 -9.48
CA GLU A 111 -1.34 -15.16 -9.22
C GLU A 111 -1.23 -14.65 -7.77
N ALA A 112 -1.21 -13.33 -7.65
CA ALA A 112 -1.37 -12.64 -6.38
C ALA A 112 -2.82 -12.74 -5.90
N LEU A 113 -3.05 -13.40 -4.78
CA LEU A 113 -4.38 -13.61 -4.23
C LEU A 113 -4.78 -12.58 -3.19
N THR A 114 -3.81 -12.06 -2.44
CA THR A 114 -4.06 -11.14 -1.33
C THR A 114 -3.00 -10.05 -1.32
N ILE A 115 -3.44 -8.82 -1.37
CA ILE A 115 -2.57 -7.65 -1.36
C ILE A 115 -3.04 -6.62 -0.33
N ASN A 116 -2.09 -5.89 0.23
CA ASN A 116 -2.34 -4.69 1.00
C ASN A 116 -1.62 -3.51 0.38
N ASN A 117 -2.29 -2.38 0.31
CA ASN A 117 -1.69 -1.12 -0.10
C ASN A 117 -1.93 -0.06 0.99
N VAL A 118 -0.86 0.39 1.64
CA VAL A 118 -0.92 1.58 2.48
C VAL A 118 -0.73 2.78 1.56
N GLY A 119 -1.85 3.25 1.02
CA GLY A 119 -1.89 4.24 -0.07
C GLY A 119 -1.85 5.68 0.40
N LEU A 120 -2.21 5.94 1.65
CA LEU A 120 -2.24 7.28 2.23
C LEU A 120 -1.62 7.27 3.63
N LEU A 121 -0.77 8.26 3.89
CA LEU A 121 -0.21 8.48 5.20
C LEU A 121 0.02 9.97 5.42
N SER A 122 -0.39 10.48 6.58
CA SER A 122 -0.07 11.83 7.03
C SER A 122 0.29 11.87 8.51
N LEU A 123 1.27 12.67 8.84
CA LEU A 123 1.58 13.11 10.20
C LEU A 123 1.65 14.63 10.17
N GLU A 124 0.66 15.26 10.78
CA GLU A 124 0.56 16.72 10.82
C GLU A 124 0.14 17.17 12.22
N SER A 125 0.81 18.20 12.74
CA SER A 125 0.49 18.77 14.06
C SER A 125 0.44 17.75 15.21
N GLY A 126 1.17 16.63 15.07
CA GLY A 126 1.22 15.54 16.05
C GLY A 126 0.06 14.54 15.92
N VAL A 127 -0.75 14.63 14.89
CA VAL A 127 -1.79 13.65 14.57
C VAL A 127 -1.33 12.78 13.39
N PHE A 128 -1.37 11.48 13.60
CA PHE A 128 -1.01 10.50 12.58
C PHE A 128 -2.25 9.85 11.99
N HIS A 129 -2.30 9.78 10.67
CA HIS A 129 -3.30 9.05 9.90
C HIS A 129 -2.63 8.15 8.87
N ALA A 130 -3.17 6.94 8.72
CA ALA A 130 -2.83 6.06 7.60
C ALA A 130 -4.09 5.35 7.11
N ALA A 131 -4.23 5.23 5.80
CA ALA A 131 -5.28 4.44 5.18
C ALA A 131 -4.66 3.35 4.29
N ALA A 132 -5.21 2.14 4.43
CA ALA A 132 -4.77 0.98 3.68
C ALA A 132 -5.94 0.30 2.99
N SER A 133 -5.72 -0.20 1.79
CA SER A 133 -6.68 -0.98 1.01
C SER A 133 -6.22 -2.45 0.98
N CYS A 134 -6.93 -3.29 1.73
CA CYS A 134 -6.74 -4.73 1.72
C CYS A 134 -7.63 -5.34 0.64
N ARG A 135 -7.08 -6.22 -0.19
CA ARG A 135 -7.82 -6.89 -1.25
C ARG A 135 -7.44 -8.36 -1.32
N SER A 136 -8.41 -9.23 -1.52
CA SER A 136 -8.18 -10.67 -1.71
C SER A 136 -9.26 -11.29 -2.57
N LYS A 137 -8.93 -12.40 -3.24
CA LYS A 137 -9.90 -13.30 -3.85
C LYS A 137 -10.52 -14.26 -2.84
N LEU A 138 -9.89 -14.41 -1.67
CA LEU A 138 -10.32 -15.30 -0.60
C LEU A 138 -10.73 -14.48 0.62
N GLY A 139 -12.00 -14.56 1.02
CA GLY A 139 -12.55 -13.78 2.13
C GLY A 139 -11.83 -14.03 3.47
N SER A 140 -11.40 -15.27 3.72
CA SER A 140 -10.63 -15.61 4.92
C SER A 140 -9.25 -14.94 4.96
N CYS A 141 -8.56 -14.86 3.81
CA CYS A 141 -7.27 -14.19 3.70
C CYS A 141 -7.41 -12.67 3.82
N GLU A 142 -8.47 -12.09 3.23
CA GLU A 142 -8.79 -10.68 3.43
C GLU A 142 -9.03 -10.35 4.89
N GLU A 143 -9.89 -11.14 5.57
CA GLU A 143 -10.18 -10.95 6.97
C GLU A 143 -8.93 -11.07 7.85
N GLN A 144 -8.09 -12.06 7.59
CA GLN A 144 -6.82 -12.23 8.30
C GLN A 144 -5.92 -11.01 8.12
N LEU A 145 -5.79 -10.51 6.89
CA LEU A 145 -4.95 -9.35 6.59
C LEU A 145 -5.48 -8.09 7.26
N VAL A 146 -6.78 -7.83 7.17
CA VAL A 146 -7.44 -6.68 7.83
C VAL A 146 -7.22 -6.75 9.34
N ARG A 147 -7.46 -7.90 9.98
CA ARG A 147 -7.22 -8.09 11.42
C ARG A 147 -5.76 -7.86 11.77
N HIS A 148 -4.83 -8.40 10.99
CA HIS A 148 -3.39 -8.21 11.22
C HIS A 148 -3.03 -6.71 11.21
N CYS A 149 -3.51 -5.95 10.21
CA CYS A 149 -3.25 -4.52 10.14
C CYS A 149 -3.86 -3.76 11.33
N MET A 150 -5.08 -4.11 11.72
CA MET A 150 -5.77 -3.47 12.84
C MET A 150 -5.09 -3.78 14.18
N GLU A 151 -4.81 -5.04 14.46
CA GLU A 151 -4.13 -5.46 15.71
C GLU A 151 -2.74 -4.84 15.82
N LEU A 152 -2.00 -4.79 14.69
CA LEU A 152 -0.69 -4.15 14.66
C LEU A 152 -0.82 -2.65 15.00
N GLY A 153 -1.78 -1.93 14.44
CA GLY A 153 -2.04 -0.53 14.77
C GLY A 153 -2.38 -0.35 16.25
N GLN A 154 -3.26 -1.19 16.81
CA GLN A 154 -3.66 -1.14 18.22
C GLN A 154 -2.49 -1.45 19.17
N LEU A 155 -1.62 -2.40 18.81
CA LEU A 155 -0.41 -2.72 19.58
C LEU A 155 0.51 -1.49 19.75
N PHE A 156 0.51 -0.59 18.76
CA PHE A 156 1.23 0.67 18.81
C PHE A 156 0.38 1.87 19.31
N GLY A 157 -0.76 1.59 19.94
CA GLY A 157 -1.60 2.62 20.57
C GLY A 157 -2.47 3.44 19.59
N LEU A 158 -2.61 3.00 18.34
CA LEU A 158 -3.46 3.70 17.37
C LEU A 158 -4.91 3.22 17.47
N ARG A 159 -5.85 4.13 17.22
CA ARG A 159 -7.23 3.77 16.91
C ARG A 159 -7.29 3.23 15.48
N THR A 160 -7.87 2.05 15.32
CA THR A 160 -8.02 1.39 14.03
C THR A 160 -9.49 1.11 13.75
N GLU A 161 -9.89 1.22 12.50
CA GLU A 161 -11.25 0.90 12.04
C GLU A 161 -11.21 0.32 10.62
N CYS A 162 -12.18 -0.54 10.31
CA CYS A 162 -12.41 -1.02 8.97
C CYS A 162 -13.67 -0.35 8.43
N GLN A 163 -13.53 0.55 7.44
CA GLN A 163 -14.61 1.39 6.94
C GLN A 163 -15.47 0.70 5.88
N CYS A 164 -14.86 -0.11 5.04
CA CYS A 164 -15.55 -0.75 3.92
C CYS A 164 -15.02 -2.16 3.68
N ARG A 165 -15.93 -3.10 3.42
CA ARG A 165 -15.60 -4.46 3.01
C ARG A 165 -16.41 -4.82 1.78
N TYR A 166 -15.75 -5.40 0.78
CA TYR A 166 -16.39 -6.01 -0.36
C TYR A 166 -16.26 -7.52 -0.25
N ARG A 167 -17.33 -8.25 -0.56
CA ARG A 167 -17.23 -9.70 -0.71
C ARG A 167 -16.28 -10.00 -1.87
N PRO A 168 -15.33 -10.95 -1.71
CA PRO A 168 -14.51 -11.39 -2.83
C PRO A 168 -15.37 -11.86 -3.99
N TRP A 169 -14.91 -11.54 -5.19
CA TRP A 169 -15.53 -12.05 -6.43
C TRP A 169 -14.62 -13.16 -6.98
N PRO A 170 -14.93 -14.44 -6.68
CA PRO A 170 -14.12 -15.55 -7.14
C PRO A 170 -14.25 -15.73 -8.66
N TYR A 171 -13.18 -16.19 -9.28
CA TYR A 171 -13.24 -16.61 -10.67
C TYR A 171 -14.16 -17.83 -10.82
N VAL A 172 -15.05 -17.77 -11.79
CA VAL A 172 -15.95 -18.86 -12.17
C VAL A 172 -15.48 -19.42 -13.50
N GLU A 173 -15.09 -20.70 -13.55
CA GLU A 173 -14.56 -21.34 -14.76
C GLU A 173 -15.58 -21.34 -15.90
N HIS A 174 -16.83 -21.68 -15.60
CA HIS A 174 -17.93 -21.67 -16.56
C HIS A 174 -18.90 -20.54 -16.24
N SER A 175 -18.84 -19.46 -17.01
CA SER A 175 -19.69 -18.27 -16.86
C SER A 175 -20.49 -18.04 -18.14
N PRO A 176 -21.80 -18.38 -18.16
CA PRO A 176 -22.68 -18.09 -19.29
C PRO A 176 -22.67 -16.61 -19.69
N GLN A 177 -22.52 -15.71 -18.72
CA GLN A 177 -22.47 -14.28 -18.99
C GLN A 177 -21.18 -13.89 -19.72
N ARG A 178 -20.05 -14.50 -19.38
CA ARG A 178 -18.77 -14.28 -20.06
C ARG A 178 -18.80 -14.80 -21.49
N GLU A 179 -19.35 -16.00 -21.69
CA GLU A 179 -19.52 -16.61 -23.01
C GLU A 179 -20.45 -15.77 -23.90
N LEU A 180 -21.58 -15.31 -23.35
CA LEU A 180 -22.52 -14.44 -24.06
C LEU A 180 -21.84 -13.10 -24.43
N THR A 181 -21.10 -12.51 -23.52
CA THR A 181 -20.40 -11.23 -23.75
C THR A 181 -19.36 -11.35 -24.87
N ASN A 182 -18.56 -12.42 -24.87
CA ASN A 182 -17.58 -12.69 -25.92
C ASN A 182 -18.26 -12.93 -27.28
N ARG A 183 -19.35 -13.67 -27.31
CA ARG A 183 -20.13 -13.90 -28.56
C ARG A 183 -20.66 -12.58 -29.11
N ILE A 184 -21.28 -11.73 -28.29
CA ILE A 184 -21.77 -10.42 -28.72
C ILE A 184 -20.63 -9.53 -29.22
N ALA A 185 -19.49 -9.51 -28.53
CA ALA A 185 -18.33 -8.75 -29.00
C ALA A 185 -17.85 -9.20 -30.38
N GLN A 186 -17.78 -10.52 -30.61
CA GLN A 186 -17.40 -11.09 -31.90
C GLN A 186 -18.42 -10.77 -33.02
N GLU A 187 -19.71 -10.93 -32.73
CA GLU A 187 -20.79 -10.69 -33.72
C GLU A 187 -20.94 -9.21 -34.07
N LYS A 188 -20.80 -8.31 -33.11
CA LYS A 188 -21.05 -6.87 -33.30
C LYS A 188 -19.82 -6.08 -33.71
N PHE A 189 -18.64 -6.46 -33.21
CA PHE A 189 -17.43 -5.68 -33.35
C PHE A 189 -16.28 -6.43 -34.02
N GLY A 190 -16.40 -7.74 -34.25
CA GLY A 190 -15.39 -8.54 -34.94
C GLY A 190 -14.14 -8.87 -34.15
N TYR A 191 -14.15 -8.72 -32.80
CA TYR A 191 -13.01 -9.05 -31.95
C TYR A 191 -13.42 -9.90 -30.74
N THR A 192 -12.48 -10.66 -30.21
CA THR A 192 -12.63 -11.40 -28.97
C THR A 192 -12.11 -10.56 -27.81
N LEU A 193 -12.85 -10.52 -26.72
CA LEU A 193 -12.45 -9.82 -25.50
C LEU A 193 -11.27 -10.54 -24.85
N ARG A 194 -10.30 -9.76 -24.39
CA ARG A 194 -9.23 -10.28 -23.57
C ARG A 194 -9.76 -10.49 -22.15
N GLU A 195 -9.67 -11.73 -21.68
CA GLU A 195 -10.01 -12.04 -20.30
C GLU A 195 -8.83 -11.72 -19.39
N GLU A 196 -9.12 -11.05 -18.28
CA GLU A 196 -8.14 -10.77 -17.23
C GLU A 196 -8.77 -11.06 -15.88
N VAL A 197 -7.99 -11.70 -15.04
CA VAL A 197 -8.37 -11.94 -13.64
C VAL A 197 -7.86 -10.77 -12.81
N CYS A 198 -8.78 -10.01 -12.21
CA CYS A 198 -8.43 -8.90 -11.34
C CYS A 198 -8.22 -9.42 -9.91
N PRO A 199 -7.04 -9.25 -9.30
CA PRO A 199 -6.84 -9.57 -7.90
C PRO A 199 -7.56 -8.54 -7.02
N GLY A 200 -8.58 -8.97 -6.32
CA GLY A 200 -9.19 -8.16 -5.28
C GLY A 200 -10.63 -7.74 -5.49
N GLY A 201 -11.21 -7.20 -4.42
CA GLY A 201 -12.59 -6.75 -4.39
C GLY A 201 -12.84 -5.61 -5.38
N LEU A 202 -13.79 -5.84 -6.24
CA LEU A 202 -14.38 -4.85 -7.12
C LEU A 202 -15.77 -4.48 -6.57
N GLU A 203 -16.33 -3.39 -7.02
CA GLU A 203 -17.67 -2.93 -6.61
C GLU A 203 -18.74 -4.01 -6.82
N ILE A 204 -18.53 -4.88 -7.79
CA ILE A 204 -19.40 -6.04 -8.04
C ILE A 204 -19.48 -6.96 -6.82
N GLY A 205 -18.43 -7.06 -6.01
CA GLY A 205 -18.41 -7.83 -4.78
C GLY A 205 -19.47 -7.37 -3.75
N TYR A 206 -19.85 -6.09 -3.79
CA TYR A 206 -20.94 -5.59 -2.96
C TYR A 206 -22.28 -6.25 -3.33
N PHE A 207 -22.55 -6.43 -4.60
CA PHE A 207 -23.78 -7.07 -5.06
C PHE A 207 -23.83 -8.55 -4.66
N PHE A 208 -22.70 -9.24 -4.64
CA PHE A 208 -22.60 -10.64 -4.17
C PHE A 208 -22.89 -10.82 -2.68
N THR A 209 -22.94 -9.76 -1.88
CA THR A 209 -23.41 -9.85 -0.49
C THR A 209 -24.93 -10.04 -0.41
N HIS A 210 -25.65 -9.72 -1.48
CA HIS A 210 -27.12 -9.73 -1.51
C HIS A 210 -27.71 -10.83 -2.38
N ALA A 211 -26.99 -11.28 -3.40
CA ALA A 211 -27.43 -12.36 -4.28
C ALA A 211 -26.24 -13.04 -4.96
N ASP A 212 -26.37 -14.35 -5.20
CA ASP A 212 -25.44 -15.06 -6.08
C ASP A 212 -25.94 -14.93 -7.52
N PHE A 213 -25.08 -14.43 -8.41
CA PHE A 213 -25.37 -14.27 -9.82
C PHE A 213 -24.08 -14.36 -10.64
N ASP A 214 -24.21 -14.67 -11.92
CA ASP A 214 -23.09 -14.64 -12.85
C ASP A 214 -22.89 -13.21 -13.38
N ALA A 215 -21.65 -12.74 -13.40
CA ALA A 215 -21.33 -11.37 -13.78
C ALA A 215 -20.02 -11.25 -14.54
N VAL A 216 -19.95 -10.21 -15.37
CA VAL A 216 -18.75 -9.80 -16.11
C VAL A 216 -18.54 -8.31 -15.93
N MET A 217 -17.31 -7.92 -15.64
CA MET A 217 -16.91 -6.52 -15.71
C MET A 217 -16.24 -6.23 -17.05
N LEU A 218 -16.66 -5.18 -17.70
CA LEU A 218 -16.07 -4.69 -18.94
C LEU A 218 -15.36 -3.38 -18.69
N GLY A 219 -14.18 -3.22 -19.25
CA GLY A 219 -13.41 -1.99 -19.19
C GLY A 219 -12.71 -1.68 -20.51
N PRO A 220 -12.29 -0.43 -20.72
CA PRO A 220 -11.50 -0.07 -21.89
C PRO A 220 -10.11 -0.72 -21.81
N ASN A 221 -9.51 -0.94 -22.97
CA ASN A 221 -8.14 -1.41 -23.05
C ASN A 221 -7.20 -0.23 -22.69
N MET A 222 -6.73 -0.21 -21.46
CA MET A 222 -5.83 0.84 -20.95
C MET A 222 -4.38 0.36 -20.98
N LYS A 223 -3.48 1.19 -21.53
CA LYS A 223 -2.02 0.91 -21.52
C LYS A 223 -1.38 1.08 -20.14
N TYR A 224 -1.98 1.92 -19.30
CA TYR A 224 -1.52 2.18 -17.94
C TYR A 224 -2.66 1.91 -16.99
N ARG A 225 -2.50 0.91 -16.14
CA ARG A 225 -3.39 0.71 -14.99
C ARG A 225 -2.92 1.61 -13.88
N CYS A 226 -3.83 2.12 -13.07
CA CYS A 226 -3.49 2.71 -11.79
C CYS A 226 -2.82 1.60 -10.96
N SER A 227 -1.51 1.68 -10.88
CA SER A 227 -0.68 0.77 -10.08
C SER A 227 -0.40 1.40 -8.74
#